data_efc9e955200205ae1d328532f9626068
#
_entry.id   efc9e955200205ae1d328532f9626068
#
_cell.length_a   1.000
_cell.length_b   1.000
_cell.length_c   1.000
_cell.angle_alpha   90.00
_cell.angle_beta   90.00
_cell.angle_gamma   90.00
#
_symmetry.space_group_name_H-M   'P 1'
#
loop_
_entity.id
_entity.type
_entity.pdbx_description
1 polymer ?
#
loop_
_entity_poly.entity_id
_entity_poly.type
_entity_poly.pdbx_seq_one_letter_code
_entity_poly.pdbx_strand_id
1 'polypeptide(L)'
;ASCLVGSEMCIRDRDYEVFINGLYAVMMNLARETARDGEGATKLLICKTTGAKDRETAKTVAKSVICSSLLKAAMFGEDANWGRVLCAIGYAGADIDINKVDVSFKSAYGQVDVCVNGAGINFSEEEAAKVLHEKEITILVELNSGDAEAEAFGCDLTYDYVKINGDYRT
;
A
#
# COMPACT_ATOMS: atom_id res chain seq x y z
N ALA A 1 40.57 6.95 13.45
CA ALA A 1 39.57 8.00 13.70
C ALA A 1 39.66 9.16 12.68
N SER A 2 40.84 9.46 12.16
CA SER A 2 41.01 10.54 11.15
C SER A 2 40.47 10.21 9.76
N CYS A 3 40.27 8.93 9.42
CA CYS A 3 39.70 8.52 8.12
C CYS A 3 38.20 8.75 8.00
N LEU A 4 37.46 8.71 9.11
CA LEU A 4 36.01 8.93 9.10
C LEU A 4 35.65 10.42 8.98
N VAL A 5 36.47 11.31 9.56
CA VAL A 5 36.27 12.76 9.50
C VAL A 5 36.56 13.31 8.09
N GLY A 6 37.49 12.70 7.34
CA GLY A 6 37.81 13.10 5.97
C GLY A 6 36.74 12.72 4.94
N SER A 7 35.92 11.71 5.20
CA SER A 7 34.85 11.30 4.30
C SER A 7 33.61 12.23 4.35
N GLU A 8 33.32 12.79 5.51
CA GLU A 8 32.19 13.75 5.66
C GLU A 8 32.46 15.09 4.95
N MET A 9 33.71 15.52 4.88
CA MET A 9 34.08 16.79 4.21
C MET A 9 34.12 16.70 2.67
N CYS A 10 34.04 15.53 2.09
CA CYS A 10 34.13 15.33 0.64
C CYS A 10 32.80 15.15 -0.06
N ILE A 11 31.70 14.98 0.68
CA ILE A 11 30.35 14.87 0.10
C ILE A 11 29.86 16.29 -0.21
N ARG A 12 29.93 16.66 -1.48
CA ARG A 12 29.28 17.88 -1.97
C ARG A 12 27.77 17.71 -1.90
N ASP A 13 27.02 18.79 -1.66
CA ASP A 13 25.55 18.75 -1.53
C ASP A 13 24.88 17.95 -2.65
N ARG A 14 25.35 18.11 -3.90
CA ARG A 14 24.89 17.36 -5.05
C ARG A 14 25.15 15.85 -4.94
N ASP A 15 26.32 15.46 -4.44
CA ASP A 15 26.70 14.04 -4.28
C ASP A 15 25.90 13.41 -3.14
N TYR A 16 25.55 14.18 -2.11
CA TYR A 16 24.66 13.77 -1.04
C TYR A 16 23.26 13.48 -1.54
N GLU A 17 22.66 14.36 -2.34
CA GLU A 17 21.34 14.15 -2.94
C GLU A 17 21.31 12.90 -3.84
N VAL A 18 22.33 12.71 -4.67
CA VAL A 18 22.46 11.52 -5.52
C VAL A 18 22.54 10.25 -4.66
N PHE A 19 23.34 10.28 -3.59
CA PHE A 19 23.45 9.16 -2.65
C PHE A 19 22.12 8.86 -1.95
N ILE A 20 21.43 9.86 -1.42
CA ILE A 20 20.14 9.69 -0.74
C ILE A 20 19.09 9.14 -1.69
N ASN A 21 19.02 9.64 -2.93
CA ASN A 21 18.08 9.13 -3.92
C ASN A 21 18.37 7.66 -4.29
N GLY A 22 19.65 7.31 -4.44
CA GLY A 22 20.07 5.92 -4.66
C GLY A 22 19.73 5.00 -3.48
N LEU A 23 20.02 5.45 -2.27
CA LEU A 23 19.66 4.73 -1.04
C LEU A 23 18.15 4.54 -0.92
N TYR A 24 17.36 5.58 -1.17
CA TYR A 24 15.91 5.53 -1.15
C TYR A 24 15.37 4.51 -2.16
N ALA A 25 15.87 4.51 -3.39
CA ALA A 25 15.48 3.55 -4.41
C ALA A 25 15.75 2.10 -3.98
N VAL A 26 16.92 1.84 -3.39
CA VAL A 26 17.28 0.51 -2.85
C VAL A 26 16.34 0.12 -1.70
N MET A 27 16.10 1.02 -0.75
CA MET A 27 15.23 0.76 0.40
C MET A 27 13.78 0.49 -0.02
N MET A 28 13.27 1.25 -0.99
CA MET A 28 11.92 1.04 -1.53
C MET A 28 11.80 -0.31 -2.22
N ASN A 29 12.80 -0.69 -3.01
CA ASN A 29 12.82 -2.00 -3.65
C ASN A 29 12.87 -3.14 -2.63
N LEU A 30 13.72 -3.03 -1.62
CA LEU A 30 13.82 -4.04 -0.56
C LEU A 30 12.51 -4.15 0.26
N ALA A 31 11.88 -3.02 0.60
CA ALA A 31 10.60 -3.02 1.31
C ALA A 31 9.50 -3.71 0.49
N ARG A 32 9.47 -3.47 -0.82
CA ARG A 32 8.53 -4.10 -1.74
C ARG A 32 8.76 -5.61 -1.85
N GLU A 33 10.02 -6.04 -2.04
CA GLU A 33 10.35 -7.47 -2.14
C GLU A 33 10.10 -8.18 -0.81
N THR A 34 10.40 -7.57 0.33
CA THR A 34 10.07 -8.12 1.66
C THR A 34 8.55 -8.33 1.83
N ALA A 35 7.74 -7.38 1.36
CA ALA A 35 6.29 -7.51 1.41
C ALA A 35 5.77 -8.60 0.46
N ARG A 36 6.39 -8.74 -0.72
CA ARG A 36 6.07 -9.78 -1.72
C ARG A 36 6.36 -11.18 -1.21
N ASP A 37 7.46 -11.34 -0.47
CA ASP A 37 7.93 -12.62 0.09
C ASP A 37 7.27 -12.94 1.44
N GLY A 38 6.06 -12.46 1.67
CA GLY A 38 5.28 -12.78 2.85
C GLY A 38 4.98 -14.29 2.94
N GLU A 39 5.05 -14.85 4.14
CA GLU A 39 4.87 -16.29 4.37
C GLU A 39 3.49 -16.76 3.87
N GLY A 40 3.48 -17.67 2.91
CA GLY A 40 2.26 -18.18 2.29
C GLY A 40 1.50 -17.15 1.43
N ALA A 41 2.09 -15.99 1.14
CA ALA A 41 1.47 -14.97 0.30
C ALA A 41 1.42 -15.38 -1.17
N THR A 42 0.40 -14.89 -1.88
CA THR A 42 0.24 -15.12 -3.32
C THR A 42 0.26 -13.82 -4.13
N LYS A 43 0.02 -12.67 -3.47
CA LYS A 43 -0.09 -11.36 -4.12
C LYS A 43 0.67 -10.29 -3.33
N LEU A 44 1.39 -9.43 -4.05
CA LEU A 44 1.90 -8.17 -3.51
C LEU A 44 0.79 -7.13 -3.54
N LEU A 45 0.56 -6.48 -2.43
CA LEU A 45 -0.38 -5.37 -2.29
C LEU A 45 0.37 -4.07 -2.07
N ILE A 46 0.00 -3.05 -2.83
CA ILE A 46 0.52 -1.69 -2.72
C ILE A 46 -0.65 -0.78 -2.40
N CYS A 47 -0.65 -0.10 -1.27
CA CYS A 47 -1.61 0.97 -1.04
C CYS A 47 -0.94 2.30 -1.33
N LYS A 48 -1.41 2.99 -2.37
CA LYS A 48 -1.03 4.36 -2.70
C LYS A 48 -2.13 5.30 -2.24
N THR A 49 -1.81 6.14 -1.26
CA THR A 49 -2.70 7.19 -0.76
C THR A 49 -2.23 8.53 -1.30
N THR A 50 -3.11 9.27 -1.95
CA THR A 50 -2.89 10.60 -2.56
C THR A 50 -3.91 11.60 -2.03
N GLY A 51 -3.71 12.89 -2.29
CA GLY A 51 -4.64 13.93 -1.89
C GLY A 51 -4.78 14.16 -0.38
N ALA A 52 -3.79 13.77 0.42
CA ALA A 52 -3.81 13.97 1.86
C ALA A 52 -3.40 15.39 2.26
N LYS A 53 -3.89 15.86 3.41
CA LYS A 53 -3.51 17.16 3.98
C LYS A 53 -2.02 17.27 4.32
N ASP A 54 -1.39 16.15 4.67
CA ASP A 54 0.02 16.03 4.98
C ASP A 54 0.51 14.58 4.77
N ARG A 55 1.84 14.43 4.74
CA ARG A 55 2.49 13.13 4.49
C ARG A 55 2.23 12.11 5.61
N GLU A 56 2.11 12.55 6.85
CA GLU A 56 1.86 11.62 7.98
C GLU A 56 0.44 11.05 7.91
N THR A 57 -0.53 11.87 7.53
CA THR A 57 -1.90 11.41 7.24
C THR A 57 -1.91 10.39 6.10
N ALA A 58 -1.25 10.68 4.96
CA ALA A 58 -1.17 9.75 3.84
C ALA A 58 -0.56 8.40 4.26
N LYS A 59 0.54 8.43 5.00
CA LYS A 59 1.26 7.25 5.50
C LYS A 59 0.42 6.45 6.49
N THR A 60 -0.30 7.12 7.39
CA THR A 60 -1.18 6.48 8.38
C THR A 60 -2.31 5.73 7.68
N VAL A 61 -2.93 6.35 6.68
CA VAL A 61 -3.97 5.71 5.86
C VAL A 61 -3.42 4.52 5.09
N ALA A 62 -2.33 4.71 4.34
CA ALA A 62 -1.75 3.64 3.54
C ALA A 62 -1.39 2.42 4.41
N LYS A 63 -0.80 2.64 5.58
CA LYS A 63 -0.48 1.57 6.53
C LYS A 63 -1.73 0.89 7.09
N SER A 64 -2.75 1.65 7.47
CA SER A 64 -3.99 1.09 8.00
C SER A 64 -4.66 0.16 6.98
N VAL A 65 -4.74 0.59 5.72
CA VAL A 65 -5.30 -0.18 4.62
C VAL A 65 -4.53 -1.49 4.41
N ILE A 66 -3.20 -1.42 4.28
CA ILE A 66 -2.36 -2.60 4.04
C ILE A 66 -2.35 -3.58 5.22
N CYS A 67 -2.51 -3.09 6.45
CA CYS A 67 -2.53 -3.93 7.65
C CYS A 67 -3.91 -4.54 7.95
N SER A 68 -4.95 -4.17 7.21
CA SER A 68 -6.31 -4.70 7.40
C SER A 68 -6.41 -6.17 7.02
N SER A 69 -6.57 -7.07 8.00
CA SER A 69 -6.74 -8.51 7.75
C SER A 69 -7.95 -8.81 6.87
N LEU A 70 -9.05 -8.07 7.05
CA LEU A 70 -10.24 -8.23 6.23
C LEU A 70 -10.01 -7.85 4.77
N LEU A 71 -9.25 -6.76 4.52
CA LEU A 71 -8.91 -6.37 3.17
C LEU A 71 -7.93 -7.36 2.53
N LYS A 72 -6.91 -7.79 3.25
CA LYS A 72 -5.93 -8.78 2.77
C LYS A 72 -6.62 -10.09 2.37
N ALA A 73 -7.62 -10.54 3.14
CA ALA A 73 -8.44 -11.69 2.80
C ALA A 73 -9.33 -11.46 1.57
N ALA A 74 -9.88 -10.25 1.39
CA ALA A 74 -10.62 -9.88 0.19
C ALA A 74 -9.74 -9.94 -1.07
N MET A 75 -8.51 -9.43 -0.97
CA MET A 75 -7.54 -9.47 -2.09
C MET A 75 -7.17 -10.91 -2.47
N PHE A 76 -7.02 -11.80 -1.49
CA PHE A 76 -6.84 -13.23 -1.76
C PHE A 76 -8.04 -13.84 -2.48
N GLY A 77 -9.26 -13.48 -2.05
CA GLY A 77 -10.51 -13.94 -2.65
C GLY A 77 -10.93 -13.20 -3.93
N GLU A 78 -10.10 -12.29 -4.44
CA GLU A 78 -10.39 -11.47 -5.64
C GLU A 78 -11.69 -10.67 -5.52
N ASP A 79 -12.02 -10.24 -4.30
CA ASP A 79 -13.20 -9.43 -3.97
C ASP A 79 -12.83 -7.94 -3.96
N ALA A 80 -13.41 -7.15 -4.87
CA ALA A 80 -13.19 -5.72 -4.99
C ALA A 80 -13.90 -4.92 -3.87
N ASN A 81 -13.64 -5.31 -2.62
CA ASN A 81 -14.35 -4.86 -1.44
C ASN A 81 -13.91 -3.46 -0.97
N TRP A 82 -14.44 -2.43 -1.61
CA TRP A 82 -14.22 -1.04 -1.23
C TRP A 82 -14.67 -0.73 0.20
N GLY A 83 -15.70 -1.40 0.71
CA GLY A 83 -16.19 -1.21 2.08
C GLY A 83 -15.14 -1.57 3.13
N ARG A 84 -14.33 -2.61 2.88
CA ARG A 84 -13.20 -2.97 3.75
C ARG A 84 -12.06 -1.95 3.69
N VAL A 85 -11.85 -1.30 2.54
CA VAL A 85 -10.90 -0.19 2.42
C VAL A 85 -11.37 0.99 3.25
N LEU A 86 -12.63 1.43 3.10
CA LEU A 86 -13.18 2.54 3.88
C LEU A 86 -13.19 2.22 5.38
N CYS A 87 -13.50 0.98 5.77
CA CYS A 87 -13.42 0.55 7.16
C CYS A 87 -11.99 0.71 7.71
N ALA A 88 -10.98 0.29 6.93
CA ALA A 88 -9.57 0.44 7.30
C ALA A 88 -9.15 1.91 7.44
N ILE A 89 -9.66 2.79 6.59
CA ILE A 89 -9.46 4.24 6.69
C ILE A 89 -10.13 4.80 7.96
N GLY A 90 -11.36 4.35 8.24
CA GLY A 90 -12.15 4.83 9.37
C GLY A 90 -11.51 4.58 10.74
N TYR A 91 -10.80 3.45 10.92
CA TYR A 91 -10.09 3.17 12.17
C TYR A 91 -8.60 3.53 12.16
N ALA A 92 -8.12 4.21 11.11
CA ALA A 92 -6.72 4.62 11.00
C ALA A 92 -6.27 5.61 12.08
N GLY A 93 -7.21 6.30 12.74
CA GLY A 93 -6.91 7.32 13.75
C GLY A 93 -6.47 8.65 13.15
N ALA A 94 -6.64 8.83 11.83
CA ALA A 94 -6.38 10.09 11.14
C ALA A 94 -7.68 10.87 10.95
N ASP A 95 -7.59 12.21 11.00
CA ASP A 95 -8.72 13.10 10.74
C ASP A 95 -8.95 13.20 9.21
N ILE A 96 -9.96 12.47 8.73
CA ILE A 96 -10.26 12.30 7.30
C ILE A 96 -11.78 12.45 7.11
N ASP A 97 -12.16 13.22 6.10
CA ASP A 97 -13.55 13.27 5.64
C ASP A 97 -13.81 12.10 4.69
N ILE A 98 -14.44 11.05 5.21
CA ILE A 98 -14.74 9.82 4.44
C ILE A 98 -15.62 10.10 3.20
N ASN A 99 -16.42 11.17 3.22
CA ASN A 99 -17.29 11.53 2.09
C ASN A 99 -16.53 12.14 0.91
N LYS A 100 -15.21 12.29 1.01
CA LYS A 100 -14.34 12.74 -0.08
C LYS A 100 -13.43 11.65 -0.62
N VAL A 101 -13.48 10.46 -0.03
CA VAL A 101 -12.56 9.37 -0.37
C VAL A 101 -13.01 8.67 -1.63
N ASP A 102 -12.06 8.54 -2.59
CA ASP A 102 -12.24 7.70 -3.76
C ASP A 102 -11.34 6.47 -3.64
N VAL A 103 -11.80 5.32 -4.13
CA VAL A 103 -11.06 4.06 -4.11
C VAL A 103 -11.11 3.39 -5.48
N SER A 104 -9.94 2.96 -5.94
CA SER A 104 -9.79 2.15 -7.16
C SER A 104 -8.80 1.01 -6.93
N PHE A 105 -8.96 -0.07 -7.68
CA PHE A 105 -7.98 -1.16 -7.76
C PHE A 105 -7.31 -1.14 -9.12
N LYS A 106 -5.99 -1.32 -9.15
CA LYS A 106 -5.18 -1.28 -10.37
C LYS A 106 -4.18 -2.44 -10.37
N SER A 107 -3.96 -3.00 -11.55
CA SER A 107 -2.93 -4.00 -11.81
C SER A 107 -2.35 -3.85 -13.22
N ALA A 108 -1.54 -4.80 -13.66
CA ALA A 108 -1.05 -4.85 -15.04
C ALA A 108 -2.19 -5.03 -16.06
N TYR A 109 -3.31 -5.66 -15.65
CA TYR A 109 -4.49 -5.83 -16.52
C TYR A 109 -5.20 -4.49 -16.79
N GLY A 110 -5.35 -3.63 -15.78
CA GLY A 110 -6.09 -2.37 -15.90
C GLY A 110 -6.41 -1.75 -14.54
N GLN A 111 -7.44 -0.91 -14.54
CA GLN A 111 -7.94 -0.24 -13.33
C GLN A 111 -9.47 -0.34 -13.29
N VAL A 112 -10.01 -0.50 -12.09
CA VAL A 112 -11.44 -0.43 -11.80
C VAL A 112 -11.69 0.52 -10.64
N ASP A 113 -12.58 1.49 -10.86
CA ASP A 113 -13.04 2.42 -9.83
C ASP A 113 -14.23 1.78 -9.12
N VAL A 114 -14.22 1.79 -7.79
CA VAL A 114 -15.22 1.06 -6.99
C VAL A 114 -15.93 1.94 -5.97
N CYS A 115 -15.35 3.09 -5.63
CA CYS A 115 -15.90 4.04 -4.68
C CYS A 115 -15.55 5.47 -5.09
N VAL A 116 -16.53 6.37 -5.03
CA VAL A 116 -16.37 7.81 -5.27
C VAL A 116 -17.09 8.57 -4.18
N ASN A 117 -16.43 9.59 -3.63
CA ASN A 117 -16.98 10.42 -2.55
C ASN A 117 -17.51 9.57 -1.37
N GLY A 118 -16.77 8.54 -0.96
CA GLY A 118 -17.11 7.66 0.15
C GLY A 118 -18.27 6.71 -0.08
N ALA A 119 -18.79 6.63 -1.30
CA ALA A 119 -19.91 5.78 -1.66
C ALA A 119 -19.52 4.82 -2.79
N GLY A 120 -19.97 3.57 -2.72
CA GLY A 120 -19.79 2.60 -3.78
C GLY A 120 -20.50 3.02 -5.06
N ILE A 121 -19.84 2.78 -6.17
CA ILE A 121 -20.38 3.02 -7.51
C ILE A 121 -20.64 1.70 -8.23
N ASN A 122 -21.41 1.73 -9.30
CA ASN A 122 -21.58 0.56 -10.14
C ASN A 122 -20.30 0.30 -10.95
N PHE A 123 -19.78 -0.91 -10.87
CA PHE A 123 -18.64 -1.38 -11.65
C PHE A 123 -18.87 -2.82 -12.14
N SER A 124 -18.07 -3.28 -13.07
CA SER A 124 -18.14 -4.65 -13.56
C SER A 124 -17.36 -5.59 -12.64
N GLU A 125 -18.05 -6.51 -11.99
CA GLU A 125 -17.40 -7.56 -11.18
C GLU A 125 -16.46 -8.44 -12.01
N GLU A 126 -16.80 -8.70 -13.28
CA GLU A 126 -15.95 -9.46 -14.20
C GLU A 126 -14.62 -8.74 -14.48
N GLU A 127 -14.67 -7.43 -14.73
CA GLU A 127 -13.44 -6.64 -14.94
C GLU A 127 -12.66 -6.48 -13.63
N ALA A 128 -13.33 -6.30 -12.51
CA ALA A 128 -12.69 -6.25 -11.20
C ALA A 128 -11.95 -7.55 -10.89
N ALA A 129 -12.56 -8.71 -11.14
CA ALA A 129 -11.91 -10.00 -10.96
C ALA A 129 -10.64 -10.14 -11.82
N LYS A 130 -10.65 -9.69 -13.08
CA LYS A 130 -9.45 -9.69 -13.94
C LYS A 130 -8.32 -8.80 -13.40
N VAL A 131 -8.67 -7.62 -12.88
CA VAL A 131 -7.70 -6.72 -12.23
C VAL A 131 -7.11 -7.37 -10.98
N LEU A 132 -7.95 -8.00 -10.16
CA LEU A 132 -7.56 -8.61 -8.89
C LEU A 132 -6.91 -10.00 -9.03
N HIS A 133 -7.00 -10.63 -10.19
CA HIS A 133 -6.33 -11.91 -10.48
C HIS A 133 -4.81 -11.78 -10.59
N GLU A 134 -4.30 -10.60 -10.88
CA GLU A 134 -2.88 -10.31 -11.03
C GLU A 134 -2.11 -10.50 -9.70
N LYS A 135 -0.81 -10.82 -9.82
CA LYS A 135 0.07 -11.03 -8.65
C LYS A 135 0.46 -9.75 -7.93
N GLU A 136 0.21 -8.61 -8.53
CA GLU A 136 0.52 -7.30 -7.98
C GLU A 136 -0.69 -6.39 -8.14
N ILE A 137 -1.22 -5.94 -7.01
CA ILE A 137 -2.42 -5.13 -6.95
C ILE A 137 -2.08 -3.81 -6.24
N THR A 138 -2.40 -2.70 -6.88
CA THR A 138 -2.34 -1.38 -6.27
C THR A 138 -3.73 -0.95 -5.86
N ILE A 139 -3.90 -0.65 -4.58
CA ILE A 139 -5.09 -0.04 -3.99
C ILE A 139 -4.84 1.47 -4.01
N LEU A 140 -5.56 2.18 -4.86
CA LEU A 140 -5.49 3.63 -4.98
C LEU A 140 -6.53 4.25 -4.04
N VAL A 141 -6.08 5.11 -3.14
CA VAL A 141 -6.93 5.86 -2.20
C VAL A 141 -6.66 7.34 -2.39
N GLU A 142 -7.64 8.05 -2.94
CA GLU A 142 -7.59 9.52 -3.07
C GLU A 142 -8.41 10.14 -1.94
N LEU A 143 -7.79 11.03 -1.14
CA LEU A 143 -8.44 11.65 0.01
C LEU A 143 -9.07 13.01 -0.31
N ASN A 144 -8.77 13.61 -1.46
CA ASN A 144 -9.32 14.90 -1.91
C ASN A 144 -9.23 16.03 -0.86
N SER A 145 -8.13 16.08 -0.10
CA SER A 145 -7.96 16.98 1.06
C SER A 145 -6.63 17.74 1.06
N GLY A 146 -5.79 17.56 0.03
CA GLY A 146 -4.48 18.20 -0.12
C GLY A 146 -3.67 17.59 -1.26
N ASP A 147 -2.34 17.69 -1.18
CA ASP A 147 -1.42 17.25 -2.24
C ASP A 147 -0.40 16.20 -1.76
N ALA A 148 -0.44 15.84 -0.48
CA ALA A 148 0.53 14.89 0.06
C ALA A 148 0.18 13.45 -0.33
N GLU A 149 1.23 12.62 -0.52
CA GLU A 149 1.08 11.22 -0.86
C GLU A 149 2.02 10.31 -0.05
N ALA A 150 1.65 9.05 0.06
CA ALA A 150 2.48 7.99 0.60
C ALA A 150 2.09 6.63 0.01
N GLU A 151 3.05 5.69 0.07
CA GLU A 151 2.83 4.29 -0.29
C GLU A 151 3.16 3.38 0.88
N ALA A 152 2.44 2.26 0.98
CA ALA A 152 2.74 1.16 1.88
C ALA A 152 2.62 -0.18 1.14
N PHE A 153 3.48 -1.13 1.49
CA PHE A 153 3.56 -2.44 0.88
C PHE A 153 3.09 -3.52 1.85
N GLY A 154 2.47 -4.55 1.34
CA GLY A 154 2.03 -5.71 2.08
C GLY A 154 1.71 -6.87 1.15
N CYS A 155 1.16 -7.92 1.69
CA CYS A 155 0.73 -9.09 0.95
C CYS A 155 -0.72 -9.46 1.30
N ASP A 156 -1.33 -10.33 0.51
CA ASP A 156 -2.63 -10.92 0.80
C ASP A 156 -2.59 -11.80 2.06
N LEU A 157 -3.76 -12.26 2.51
CA LEU A 157 -3.90 -13.19 3.63
C LEU A 157 -4.56 -14.47 3.13
N THR A 158 -3.76 -15.53 3.06
CA THR A 158 -4.12 -16.81 2.45
C THR A 158 -4.44 -17.89 3.50
N TYR A 159 -5.01 -18.98 3.06
CA TYR A 159 -5.15 -20.18 3.90
C TYR A 159 -3.80 -20.78 4.29
N ASP A 160 -2.80 -20.69 3.41
CA ASP A 160 -1.45 -21.22 3.67
C ASP A 160 -0.76 -20.44 4.79
N TYR A 161 -0.95 -19.12 4.87
CA TYR A 161 -0.46 -18.33 6.01
C TYR A 161 -1.00 -18.87 7.34
N VAL A 162 -2.30 -19.12 7.42
CA VAL A 162 -2.93 -19.64 8.65
C VAL A 162 -2.44 -21.04 8.96
N LYS A 163 -2.34 -21.91 7.95
CA LYS A 163 -1.86 -23.28 8.09
C LYS A 163 -0.42 -23.33 8.61
N ILE A 164 0.50 -22.61 7.96
CA ILE A 164 1.92 -22.56 8.33
C ILE A 164 2.07 -22.08 9.78
N ASN A 165 1.43 -20.97 10.12
CA ASN A 165 1.55 -20.37 11.46
C ASN A 165 0.79 -21.16 12.53
N GLY A 166 -0.29 -21.86 12.18
CA GLY A 166 -1.04 -22.74 13.09
C GLY A 166 -0.30 -24.02 13.41
N ASP A 167 0.49 -24.54 12.47
CA ASP A 167 1.28 -25.78 12.64
C ASP A 167 2.64 -25.53 13.29
N TYR A 168 3.14 -24.29 13.28
CA TYR A 168 4.42 -23.92 13.87
C TYR A 168 4.34 -23.97 15.40
N ARG A 169 5.11 -24.88 16.01
CA ARG A 169 5.25 -25.01 17.46
C ARG A 169 6.70 -24.79 17.86
N THR A 170 6.93 -23.83 18.74
CA THR A 170 8.23 -23.58 19.38
C THR A 170 8.37 -24.44 20.63
#